data_a97773c3817a65fd714fa160fbefc0fc
#
_entry.id   a97773c3817a65fd714fa160fbefc0fc
#
_cell.length_a   1.000
_cell.length_b   1.000
_cell.length_c   1.000
_cell.angle_alpha   90.00
_cell.angle_beta   90.00
_cell.angle_gamma   90.00
#
_symmetry.space_group_name_H-M   'P 1'
#
loop_
_entity.id
_entity.type
_entity.pdbx_description
1 polymer ?
#
loop_
_entity_poly.entity_id
_entity_poly.type
_entity_poly.pdbx_seq_one_letter_code
_entity_poly.pdbx_strand_id
1 'polypeptide(L)'
;MSKIVWSPSVEVESHNGIRELSIYTKHLTNRRIFLNGTIDRDLANDIVAQLLYLQEEAKEPIYIYINSFGGEINAGLYIYDVLQSITVPVYMYCTGMAASMAAVLLAGGQKGRRFILPHSKTMIHEPLLVEGVGGSATSIRNISESILETKKIVNGILSKHTGKTLKEVDKATSFDNYMNAEKSVEFGICDKVVTSLLEGDDK
;
A
#
# COMPACT_ATOMS: atom_id res chain seq x y z
N MET A 1 -19.37 6.61 17.56
CA MET A 1 -20.42 6.53 16.53
C MET A 1 -19.85 5.76 15.35
N SER A 2 -20.32 4.53 15.09
CA SER A 2 -19.93 3.77 13.91
C SER A 2 -20.41 4.52 12.67
N LYS A 3 -19.49 4.93 11.79
CA LYS A 3 -19.87 5.44 10.46
C LYS A 3 -20.55 4.28 9.73
N ILE A 4 -21.82 4.43 9.40
CA ILE A 4 -22.49 3.54 8.45
C ILE A 4 -21.80 3.79 7.11
N VAL A 5 -20.88 2.92 6.73
CA VAL A 5 -20.28 2.94 5.40
C VAL A 5 -21.33 2.32 4.48
N TRP A 6 -22.02 3.17 3.74
CA TRP A 6 -22.97 2.72 2.71
C TRP A 6 -22.16 2.06 1.58
N SER A 7 -22.22 0.74 1.50
CA SER A 7 -21.61 0.00 0.41
C SER A 7 -22.69 -0.33 -0.61
N PRO A 8 -22.66 0.26 -1.81
CA PRO A 8 -23.63 -0.05 -2.85
C PRO A 8 -23.53 -1.52 -3.25
N SER A 9 -24.68 -2.12 -3.57
CA SER A 9 -24.77 -3.47 -4.10
C SER A 9 -25.10 -3.44 -5.60
N VAL A 10 -24.76 -4.52 -6.27
CA VAL A 10 -25.05 -4.77 -7.68
C VAL A 10 -25.69 -6.12 -7.85
N GLU A 11 -26.69 -6.21 -8.73
CA GLU A 11 -27.29 -7.47 -9.12
C GLU A 11 -26.40 -8.17 -10.17
N VAL A 12 -26.15 -9.45 -9.95
CA VAL A 12 -25.36 -10.29 -10.85
C VAL A 12 -26.17 -11.52 -11.23
N GLU A 13 -26.35 -11.72 -12.53
CA GLU A 13 -26.96 -12.95 -13.05
C GLU A 13 -26.05 -14.16 -12.82
N SER A 14 -26.62 -15.25 -12.36
CA SER A 14 -25.95 -16.54 -12.18
C SER A 14 -26.86 -17.65 -12.71
N HIS A 15 -26.32 -18.85 -12.90
CA HIS A 15 -27.11 -20.03 -13.30
C HIS A 15 -28.27 -20.35 -12.36
N ASN A 16 -28.22 -19.87 -11.10
CA ASN A 16 -29.25 -20.06 -10.07
C ASN A 16 -30.12 -18.83 -9.85
N GLY A 17 -30.15 -17.87 -10.79
CA GLY A 17 -30.92 -16.64 -10.70
C GLY A 17 -30.07 -15.41 -10.36
N ILE A 18 -30.74 -14.31 -9.99
CA ILE A 18 -30.10 -13.04 -9.64
C ILE A 18 -29.56 -13.13 -8.21
N ARG A 19 -28.32 -12.67 -8.01
CA ARG A 19 -27.69 -12.52 -6.70
C ARG A 19 -27.26 -11.07 -6.49
N GLU A 20 -27.45 -10.56 -5.29
CA GLU A 20 -26.96 -9.26 -4.86
C GLU A 20 -25.56 -9.41 -4.24
N LEU A 21 -24.59 -8.65 -4.75
CA LEU A 21 -23.24 -8.60 -4.25
C LEU A 21 -22.89 -7.15 -3.87
N SER A 22 -22.07 -6.97 -2.81
CA SER A 22 -21.48 -5.66 -2.58
C SER A 22 -20.58 -5.27 -3.75
N ILE A 23 -20.44 -3.96 -4.00
CA ILE A 23 -19.56 -3.48 -5.08
C ILE A 23 -18.11 -3.96 -4.87
N TYR A 24 -17.63 -4.02 -3.62
CA TYR A 24 -16.30 -4.53 -3.30
C TYR A 24 -16.17 -6.02 -3.61
N THR A 25 -17.18 -6.84 -3.27
CA THR A 25 -17.20 -8.27 -3.63
C THR A 25 -17.15 -8.43 -5.14
N LYS A 26 -17.93 -7.61 -5.89
CA LYS A 26 -17.89 -7.64 -7.36
C LYS A 26 -16.54 -7.24 -7.93
N HIS A 27 -15.86 -6.26 -7.34
CA HIS A 27 -14.50 -5.93 -7.73
C HIS A 27 -13.50 -7.05 -7.41
N LEU A 28 -13.63 -7.70 -6.25
CA LEU A 28 -12.77 -8.83 -5.87
C LEU A 28 -12.91 -10.01 -6.86
N THR A 29 -14.12 -10.32 -7.34
CA THR A 29 -14.30 -11.34 -8.41
C THR A 29 -13.60 -10.95 -9.73
N ASN A 30 -13.28 -9.67 -9.92
CA ASN A 30 -12.48 -9.17 -11.04
C ASN A 30 -11.01 -8.92 -10.62
N ARG A 31 -10.56 -9.56 -9.56
CA ARG A 31 -9.18 -9.53 -9.03
C ARG A 31 -8.69 -8.12 -8.64
N ARG A 32 -9.62 -7.26 -8.19
CA ARG A 32 -9.36 -5.87 -7.80
C ARG A 32 -9.51 -5.71 -6.29
N ILE A 33 -8.44 -5.21 -5.65
CA ILE A 33 -8.34 -4.93 -4.21
C ILE A 33 -8.25 -3.42 -4.00
N PHE A 34 -8.92 -2.90 -2.98
CA PHE A 34 -8.86 -1.49 -2.60
C PHE A 34 -8.16 -1.34 -1.25
N LEU A 35 -6.96 -0.75 -1.27
CA LEU A 35 -6.22 -0.38 -0.07
C LEU A 35 -6.53 1.08 0.27
N ASN A 36 -7.62 1.30 0.99
CA ASN A 36 -8.15 2.63 1.31
C ASN A 36 -8.17 2.87 2.82
N GLY A 37 -7.98 4.13 3.22
CA GLY A 37 -8.06 4.53 4.64
C GLY A 37 -6.77 4.26 5.40
N THR A 38 -6.88 4.09 6.71
CA THR A 38 -5.73 3.87 7.61
C THR A 38 -5.29 2.41 7.57
N ILE A 39 -4.00 2.17 7.43
CA ILE A 39 -3.40 0.84 7.51
C ILE A 39 -3.29 0.47 8.98
N ASP A 40 -4.26 -0.29 9.44
CA ASP A 40 -4.30 -0.92 10.76
C ASP A 40 -4.30 -2.45 10.61
N ARG A 41 -4.37 -3.13 11.75
CA ARG A 41 -4.37 -4.61 11.78
C ARG A 41 -5.55 -5.19 11.01
N ASP A 42 -6.72 -4.59 11.10
CA ASP A 42 -7.93 -5.15 10.48
C ASP A 42 -7.87 -5.02 8.96
N LEU A 43 -7.50 -3.83 8.43
CA LEU A 43 -7.25 -3.64 7.00
C LEU A 43 -6.13 -4.55 6.49
N ALA A 44 -5.05 -4.74 7.26
CA ALA A 44 -3.96 -5.62 6.86
C ALA A 44 -4.42 -7.08 6.72
N ASN A 45 -5.20 -7.59 7.69
CA ASN A 45 -5.78 -8.93 7.62
C ASN A 45 -6.68 -9.09 6.39
N ASP A 46 -7.54 -8.09 6.09
CA ASP A 46 -8.43 -8.12 4.94
C ASP A 46 -7.66 -8.14 3.61
N ILE A 47 -6.65 -7.28 3.46
CA ILE A 47 -5.83 -7.22 2.23
C ILE A 47 -5.07 -8.52 2.04
N VAL A 48 -4.46 -9.06 3.10
CA VAL A 48 -3.71 -10.32 3.03
C VAL A 48 -4.63 -11.50 2.69
N ALA A 49 -5.81 -11.60 3.31
CA ALA A 49 -6.77 -12.64 2.97
C ALA A 49 -7.20 -12.60 1.50
N GLN A 50 -7.45 -11.39 0.96
CA GLN A 50 -7.79 -11.21 -0.45
C GLN A 50 -6.63 -11.59 -1.39
N LEU A 51 -5.39 -11.22 -1.06
CA LEU A 51 -4.21 -11.58 -1.85
C LEU A 51 -4.00 -13.10 -1.92
N LEU A 52 -4.07 -13.79 -0.78
CA LEU A 52 -3.91 -15.24 -0.70
C LEU A 52 -5.02 -15.95 -1.46
N TYR A 53 -6.28 -15.55 -1.28
CA TYR A 53 -7.43 -16.10 -2.01
C TYR A 53 -7.24 -15.96 -3.52
N LEU A 54 -6.92 -14.75 -4.00
CA LEU A 54 -6.77 -14.51 -5.44
C LEU A 54 -5.57 -15.24 -6.06
N GLN A 55 -4.46 -15.38 -5.31
CA GLN A 55 -3.31 -16.15 -5.78
C GLN A 55 -3.63 -17.63 -5.97
N GLU A 56 -4.45 -18.20 -5.06
CA GLU A 56 -4.86 -19.61 -5.12
C GLU A 56 -5.87 -19.87 -6.22
N GLU A 57 -6.80 -18.91 -6.44
CA GLU A 57 -7.89 -19.05 -7.41
C GLU A 57 -7.38 -19.15 -8.86
N ALA A 58 -6.43 -18.27 -9.25
CA ALA A 58 -5.99 -18.19 -10.63
C ALA A 58 -4.60 -17.54 -10.80
N LYS A 59 -4.01 -17.63 -12.00
CA LYS A 59 -2.68 -17.07 -12.32
C LYS A 59 -2.73 -15.68 -12.96
N GLU A 60 -3.92 -15.18 -13.25
CA GLU A 60 -4.15 -13.85 -13.82
C GLU A 60 -3.67 -12.76 -12.85
N PRO A 61 -3.40 -11.55 -13.36
CA PRO A 61 -2.96 -10.43 -12.55
C PRO A 61 -3.94 -10.03 -11.43
N ILE A 62 -3.39 -9.53 -10.33
CA ILE A 62 -4.12 -8.85 -9.24
C ILE A 62 -3.90 -7.35 -9.40
N TYR A 63 -4.93 -6.55 -9.17
CA TYR A 63 -4.89 -5.09 -9.27
C TYR A 63 -5.19 -4.47 -7.91
N ILE A 64 -4.28 -3.64 -7.38
CA ILE A 64 -4.43 -2.96 -6.09
C ILE A 64 -4.55 -1.46 -6.32
N TYR A 65 -5.66 -0.87 -5.88
CA TYR A 65 -5.90 0.57 -5.92
C TYR A 65 -5.65 1.17 -4.55
N ILE A 66 -4.72 2.12 -4.46
CA ILE A 66 -4.24 2.69 -3.20
C ILE A 66 -4.74 4.13 -3.06
N ASN A 67 -5.47 4.39 -1.96
CA ASN A 67 -5.78 5.73 -1.49
C ASN A 67 -5.72 5.75 0.05
N SER A 68 -4.50 5.92 0.58
CA SER A 68 -4.23 5.78 2.01
C SER A 68 -3.16 6.76 2.47
N PHE A 69 -3.37 7.32 3.66
CA PHE A 69 -2.37 8.13 4.36
C PHE A 69 -1.34 7.28 5.15
N GLY A 70 -1.40 5.95 5.02
CA GLY A 70 -0.54 5.04 5.78
C GLY A 70 -1.18 4.62 7.10
N GLY A 71 -0.37 4.29 8.09
CA GLY A 71 -0.83 3.84 9.40
C GLY A 71 0.23 3.03 10.13
N GLU A 72 -0.19 1.97 10.81
CA GLU A 72 0.69 1.14 11.65
C GLU A 72 1.77 0.44 10.83
N ILE A 73 3.02 0.58 11.28
CA ILE A 73 4.18 0.04 10.56
C ILE A 73 4.12 -1.49 10.51
N ASN A 74 3.80 -2.15 11.63
CA ASN A 74 3.74 -3.61 11.67
C ASN A 74 2.64 -4.18 10.77
N ALA A 75 1.48 -3.51 10.71
CA ALA A 75 0.39 -3.86 9.79
C ALA A 75 0.83 -3.70 8.32
N GLY A 76 1.54 -2.61 8.02
CA GLY A 76 2.08 -2.39 6.67
C GLY A 76 3.19 -3.38 6.30
N LEU A 77 4.10 -3.71 7.21
CA LEU A 77 5.14 -4.71 6.98
C LEU A 77 4.55 -6.11 6.76
N TYR A 78 3.47 -6.47 7.46
CA TYR A 78 2.76 -7.72 7.22
C TYR A 78 2.20 -7.80 5.79
N ILE A 79 1.55 -6.73 5.30
CA ILE A 79 1.12 -6.67 3.89
C ILE A 79 2.32 -6.76 2.95
N TYR A 80 3.41 -6.02 3.24
CA TYR A 80 4.61 -6.01 2.41
C TYR A 80 5.21 -7.41 2.26
N ASP A 81 5.41 -8.14 3.36
CA ASP A 81 6.01 -9.48 3.31
C ASP A 81 5.15 -10.46 2.50
N VAL A 82 3.83 -10.38 2.64
CA VAL A 82 2.91 -11.19 1.83
C VAL A 82 2.99 -10.78 0.35
N LEU A 83 3.00 -9.48 0.03
CA LEU A 83 3.17 -9.01 -1.35
C LEU A 83 4.48 -9.51 -1.98
N GLN A 84 5.58 -9.59 -1.21
CA GLN A 84 6.84 -10.14 -1.71
C GLN A 84 6.76 -11.66 -1.97
N SER A 85 5.84 -12.38 -1.32
CA SER A 85 5.63 -13.83 -1.50
C SER A 85 4.65 -14.19 -2.63
N ILE A 86 3.85 -13.22 -3.11
CA ILE A 86 2.88 -13.45 -4.19
C ILE A 86 3.60 -13.75 -5.50
N THR A 87 3.20 -14.84 -6.14
CA THR A 87 3.83 -15.34 -7.37
C THR A 87 3.15 -14.90 -8.66
N VAL A 88 1.90 -14.44 -8.57
CA VAL A 88 1.16 -13.89 -9.71
C VAL A 88 1.52 -12.42 -9.94
N PRO A 89 1.32 -11.86 -11.15
CA PRO A 89 1.52 -10.43 -11.39
C PRO A 89 0.63 -9.58 -10.49
N VAL A 90 1.21 -8.55 -9.84
CA VAL A 90 0.47 -7.57 -9.03
C VAL A 90 0.71 -6.17 -9.58
N TYR A 91 -0.36 -5.54 -10.06
CA TYR A 91 -0.36 -4.16 -10.54
C TYR A 91 -0.86 -3.24 -9.44
N MET A 92 -0.12 -2.20 -9.11
CA MET A 92 -0.46 -1.26 -8.05
C MET A 92 -0.66 0.15 -8.59
N TYR A 93 -1.76 0.79 -8.21
CA TYR A 93 -2.14 2.13 -8.69
C TYR A 93 -2.37 3.07 -7.51
N CYS A 94 -1.60 4.15 -7.44
CA CYS A 94 -1.94 5.26 -6.55
C CYS A 94 -3.05 6.10 -7.21
N THR A 95 -4.24 6.10 -6.60
CA THR A 95 -5.46 6.73 -7.14
C THR A 95 -5.92 7.95 -6.33
N GLY A 96 -5.03 8.56 -5.58
CA GLY A 96 -5.27 9.74 -4.77
C GLY A 96 -4.05 10.05 -3.91
N MET A 97 -3.86 9.31 -2.83
CA MET A 97 -2.72 9.45 -1.95
C MET A 97 -2.12 8.07 -1.61
N ALA A 98 -0.80 7.98 -1.66
CA ALA A 98 -0.06 6.91 -1.01
C ALA A 98 0.99 7.56 -0.09
N ALA A 99 0.70 7.65 1.22
CA ALA A 99 1.57 8.29 2.17
C ALA A 99 2.11 7.31 3.21
N SER A 100 3.30 7.59 3.78
CA SER A 100 3.90 6.81 4.86
C SER A 100 3.97 5.32 4.48
N MET A 101 3.42 4.41 5.29
CA MET A 101 3.41 2.98 4.98
C MET A 101 2.74 2.63 3.64
N ALA A 102 1.74 3.40 3.18
CA ALA A 102 1.14 3.18 1.87
C ALA A 102 2.13 3.48 0.72
N ALA A 103 3.01 4.49 0.87
CA ALA A 103 4.08 4.75 -0.08
C ALA A 103 5.14 3.63 -0.08
N VAL A 104 5.44 3.07 1.09
CA VAL A 104 6.35 1.91 1.22
C VAL A 104 5.78 0.68 0.51
N LEU A 105 4.47 0.41 0.68
CA LEU A 105 3.78 -0.68 -0.03
C LEU A 105 3.79 -0.48 -1.54
N LEU A 106 3.49 0.73 -2.02
CA LEU A 106 3.51 1.05 -3.44
C LEU A 106 4.92 0.87 -4.02
N ALA A 107 5.95 1.39 -3.34
CA ALA A 107 7.35 1.21 -3.73
C ALA A 107 7.75 -0.27 -3.76
N GLY A 108 7.26 -1.06 -2.77
CA GLY A 108 7.47 -2.50 -2.65
C GLY A 108 6.77 -3.35 -3.71
N GLY A 109 5.92 -2.78 -4.55
CA GLY A 109 5.30 -3.47 -5.67
C GLY A 109 6.29 -3.98 -6.70
N GLN A 110 5.82 -4.88 -7.58
CA GLN A 110 6.66 -5.46 -8.63
C GLN A 110 7.12 -4.37 -9.62
N LYS A 111 8.42 -4.34 -9.92
CA LYS A 111 9.02 -3.38 -10.85
C LYS A 111 8.33 -3.41 -12.21
N GLY A 112 8.02 -2.23 -12.76
CA GLY A 112 7.27 -2.07 -14.00
C GLY A 112 5.75 -2.14 -13.84
N ARG A 113 5.23 -2.41 -12.62
CA ARG A 113 3.79 -2.57 -12.33
C ARG A 113 3.29 -1.62 -11.23
N ARG A 114 4.01 -0.51 -10.99
CA ARG A 114 3.68 0.51 -9.98
C ARG A 114 3.31 1.81 -10.67
N PHE A 115 2.06 2.19 -10.59
CA PHE A 115 1.50 3.31 -11.34
C PHE A 115 0.94 4.40 -10.43
N ILE A 116 0.86 5.60 -10.95
CA ILE A 116 0.27 6.74 -10.25
C ILE A 116 -0.58 7.57 -11.22
N LEU A 117 -1.76 8.03 -10.79
CA LEU A 117 -2.58 8.94 -11.56
C LEU A 117 -2.00 10.37 -11.53
N PRO A 118 -2.27 11.23 -12.55
CA PRO A 118 -1.60 12.53 -12.70
C PRO A 118 -1.76 13.50 -11.54
N HIS A 119 -2.89 13.45 -10.84
CA HIS A 119 -3.20 14.32 -9.70
C HIS A 119 -2.98 13.66 -8.34
N SER A 120 -2.53 12.39 -8.35
CA SER A 120 -2.18 11.66 -7.13
C SER A 120 -0.83 12.11 -6.58
N LYS A 121 -0.60 11.83 -5.31
CA LYS A 121 0.63 12.19 -4.61
C LYS A 121 1.14 11.02 -3.80
N THR A 122 2.45 11.00 -3.59
CA THR A 122 3.05 10.16 -2.56
C THR A 122 3.67 11.01 -1.46
N MET A 123 3.85 10.45 -0.27
CA MET A 123 4.59 11.09 0.80
C MET A 123 5.39 10.02 1.55
N ILE A 124 6.65 10.32 1.80
CA ILE A 124 7.53 9.49 2.63
C ILE A 124 8.06 10.31 3.79
N HIS A 125 8.19 9.67 4.93
CA HIS A 125 8.79 10.22 6.14
C HIS A 125 9.35 9.09 7.03
N GLU A 126 10.13 9.44 8.04
CA GLU A 126 10.61 8.48 9.02
C GLU A 126 9.48 8.06 9.99
N PRO A 127 9.63 6.90 10.66
CA PRO A 127 8.68 6.46 11.69
C PRO A 127 8.43 7.50 12.76
N LEU A 128 7.17 7.72 13.11
CA LEU A 128 6.75 8.65 14.16
C LEU A 128 6.17 7.88 15.35
N LEU A 129 6.46 8.36 16.56
CA LEU A 129 5.73 7.97 17.76
C LEU A 129 4.56 8.96 17.95
N VAL A 130 3.33 8.47 17.76
CA VAL A 130 2.12 9.30 17.87
C VAL A 130 1.78 9.57 19.32
N GLU A 131 2.12 8.64 20.21
CA GLU A 131 1.92 8.80 21.66
C GLU A 131 3.23 9.26 22.31
N GLY A 132 3.10 10.11 23.36
CA GLY A 132 4.25 10.59 24.10
C GLY A 132 5.03 9.45 24.76
N VAL A 133 6.35 9.55 24.75
CA VAL A 133 7.25 8.58 25.41
C VAL A 133 7.36 8.93 26.89
N GLY A 134 6.86 8.02 27.75
CA GLY A 134 7.00 8.11 29.20
C GLY A 134 7.62 6.86 29.79
N GLY A 135 8.11 6.97 31.03
CA GLY A 135 8.64 5.82 31.78
C GLY A 135 10.06 6.02 32.34
N SER A 136 10.69 4.93 32.73
CA SER A 136 12.07 4.96 33.23
C SER A 136 13.08 5.28 32.11
N ALA A 137 14.27 5.74 32.47
CA ALA A 137 15.37 5.99 31.51
C ALA A 137 15.65 4.77 30.62
N THR A 138 15.55 3.56 31.18
CA THR A 138 15.73 2.31 30.43
C THR A 138 14.59 2.09 29.44
N SER A 139 13.34 2.36 29.81
CA SER A 139 12.18 2.27 28.89
C SER A 139 12.31 3.24 27.73
N ILE A 140 12.67 4.49 28.01
CA ILE A 140 12.86 5.53 26.98
C ILE A 140 13.97 5.12 26.01
N ARG A 141 15.09 4.61 26.51
CA ARG A 141 16.19 4.10 25.68
C ARG A 141 15.72 2.95 24.78
N ASN A 142 15.04 1.95 25.33
CA ASN A 142 14.59 0.79 24.57
C ASN A 142 13.58 1.19 23.47
N ILE A 143 12.69 2.14 23.73
CA ILE A 143 11.77 2.70 22.74
C ILE A 143 12.54 3.41 21.63
N SER A 144 13.55 4.23 22.00
CA SER A 144 14.40 4.92 21.02
C SER A 144 15.18 3.93 20.14
N GLU A 145 15.74 2.88 20.70
CA GLU A 145 16.44 1.83 19.95
C GLU A 145 15.48 1.12 18.98
N SER A 146 14.28 0.77 19.43
CA SER A 146 13.25 0.10 18.62
C SER A 146 12.80 0.97 17.43
N ILE A 147 12.58 2.28 17.62
CA ILE A 147 12.16 3.15 16.50
C ILE A 147 13.30 3.35 15.50
N LEU A 148 14.56 3.41 15.96
CA LEU A 148 15.72 3.49 15.08
C LEU A 148 15.90 2.20 14.26
N GLU A 149 15.63 1.03 14.84
CA GLU A 149 15.63 -0.24 14.12
C GLU A 149 14.52 -0.27 13.07
N THR A 150 13.30 0.13 13.43
CA THR A 150 12.16 0.25 12.53
C THR A 150 12.48 1.20 11.36
N LYS A 151 13.11 2.35 11.64
CA LYS A 151 13.58 3.28 10.60
C LYS A 151 14.54 2.61 9.61
N LYS A 152 15.49 1.83 10.11
CA LYS A 152 16.45 1.10 9.24
C LYS A 152 15.70 0.10 8.32
N ILE A 153 14.71 -0.62 8.85
CA ILE A 153 13.91 -1.57 8.06
C ILE A 153 13.16 -0.84 6.95
N VAL A 154 12.37 0.18 7.30
CA VAL A 154 11.55 0.93 6.34
C VAL A 154 12.40 1.62 5.28
N ASN A 155 13.48 2.32 5.69
CA ASN A 155 14.40 2.97 4.76
C ASN A 155 15.16 1.96 3.90
N GLY A 156 15.47 0.78 4.44
CA GLY A 156 16.03 -0.34 3.68
C GLY A 156 15.11 -0.84 2.58
N ILE A 157 13.81 -0.97 2.86
CA ILE A 157 12.79 -1.33 1.88
C ILE A 157 12.70 -0.24 0.78
N LEU A 158 12.60 1.03 1.17
CA LEU A 158 12.56 2.13 0.21
C LEU A 158 13.83 2.16 -0.66
N SER A 159 15.02 2.02 -0.08
CA SER A 159 16.29 1.98 -0.81
C SER A 159 16.31 0.84 -1.83
N LYS A 160 15.92 -0.38 -1.42
CA LYS A 160 15.85 -1.56 -2.27
C LYS A 160 14.96 -1.36 -3.51
N HIS A 161 13.80 -0.76 -3.33
CA HIS A 161 12.78 -0.69 -4.38
C HIS A 161 12.83 0.58 -5.24
N THR A 162 13.37 1.68 -4.70
CA THR A 162 13.53 2.94 -5.45
C THR A 162 14.84 3.03 -6.21
N GLY A 163 15.84 2.23 -5.84
CA GLY A 163 17.20 2.32 -6.36
C GLY A 163 18.01 3.48 -5.79
N LYS A 164 17.47 4.22 -4.81
CA LYS A 164 18.21 5.27 -4.08
C LYS A 164 19.10 4.64 -3.02
N THR A 165 20.22 5.26 -2.73
CA THR A 165 21.08 4.85 -1.61
C THR A 165 20.37 5.08 -0.25
N LEU A 166 20.74 4.32 0.78
CA LEU A 166 20.22 4.56 2.14
C LEU A 166 20.39 6.02 2.59
N LYS A 167 21.54 6.65 2.26
CA LYS A 167 21.79 8.05 2.60
C LYS A 167 20.81 9.02 1.93
N GLU A 168 20.46 8.78 0.67
CA GLU A 168 19.46 9.58 -0.04
C GLU A 168 18.07 9.37 0.55
N VAL A 169 17.71 8.12 0.88
CA VAL A 169 16.44 7.81 1.54
C VAL A 169 16.37 8.43 2.93
N ASP A 170 17.41 8.30 3.77
CA ASP A 170 17.47 8.91 5.10
C ASP A 170 17.26 10.43 5.03
N LYS A 171 17.91 11.09 4.06
CA LYS A 171 17.71 12.53 3.82
C LYS A 171 16.28 12.85 3.36
N ALA A 172 15.72 12.03 2.49
CA ALA A 172 14.39 12.26 1.91
C ALA A 172 13.26 12.00 2.93
N THR A 173 13.48 11.10 3.90
CA THR A 173 12.49 10.74 4.93
C THR A 173 12.61 11.53 6.23
N SER A 174 13.64 12.39 6.38
CA SER A 174 13.84 13.19 7.61
C SER A 174 12.79 14.28 7.83
N PHE A 175 11.87 14.46 6.91
CA PHE A 175 10.72 15.37 6.95
C PHE A 175 9.58 14.80 6.10
N ASP A 176 8.37 15.36 6.22
CA ASP A 176 7.22 14.98 5.38
C ASP A 176 7.48 15.36 3.92
N ASN A 177 8.01 14.43 3.15
CA ASN A 177 8.41 14.64 1.77
C ASN A 177 7.27 14.30 0.81
N TYR A 178 6.47 15.29 0.46
CA TYR A 178 5.37 15.16 -0.50
C TYR A 178 5.89 15.26 -1.95
N MET A 179 5.51 14.31 -2.76
CA MET A 179 5.86 14.21 -4.18
C MET A 179 4.59 14.15 -5.04
N ASN A 180 4.55 14.96 -6.12
CA ASN A 180 3.55 14.80 -7.17
C ASN A 180 3.84 13.54 -8.01
N ALA A 181 3.02 13.25 -9.01
CA ALA A 181 3.12 12.03 -9.80
C ALA A 181 4.50 11.89 -10.48
N GLU A 182 5.01 12.95 -11.11
CA GLU A 182 6.29 12.96 -11.81
C GLU A 182 7.47 12.74 -10.87
N LYS A 183 7.48 13.46 -9.73
CA LYS A 183 8.53 13.29 -8.70
C LYS A 183 8.49 11.93 -8.04
N SER A 184 7.30 11.32 -7.90
CA SER A 184 7.16 9.96 -7.38
C SER A 184 7.80 8.92 -8.29
N VAL A 185 7.70 9.11 -9.60
CA VAL A 185 8.39 8.29 -10.61
C VAL A 185 9.90 8.56 -10.59
N GLU A 186 10.32 9.83 -10.58
CA GLU A 186 11.74 10.23 -10.54
C GLU A 186 12.44 9.68 -9.28
N PHE A 187 11.76 9.70 -8.15
CA PHE A 187 12.30 9.11 -6.91
C PHE A 187 12.34 7.59 -6.96
N GLY A 188 11.46 6.96 -7.73
CA GLY A 188 11.37 5.51 -7.91
C GLY A 188 10.29 4.81 -7.05
N ILE A 189 9.39 5.58 -6.42
CA ILE A 189 8.22 5.02 -5.71
C ILE A 189 7.27 4.33 -6.71
N CYS A 190 7.11 4.91 -7.90
CA CYS A 190 6.32 4.37 -9.00
C CYS A 190 7.18 4.16 -10.24
N ASP A 191 6.65 3.46 -11.22
CA ASP A 191 7.32 3.22 -12.50
C ASP A 191 6.81 4.16 -13.60
N LYS A 192 5.53 4.57 -13.55
CA LYS A 192 4.91 5.37 -14.63
C LYS A 192 3.72 6.18 -14.12
N VAL A 193 3.55 7.41 -14.66
CA VAL A 193 2.28 8.14 -14.57
C VAL A 193 1.35 7.62 -15.65
N VAL A 194 0.11 7.29 -15.28
CA VAL A 194 -0.90 6.74 -16.20
C VAL A 194 -2.20 7.55 -16.10
N THR A 195 -2.90 7.66 -17.22
CA THR A 195 -4.20 8.34 -17.31
C THR A 195 -5.36 7.36 -17.37
N SER A 196 -5.07 6.07 -17.55
CA SER A 196 -6.04 4.97 -17.56
C SER A 196 -5.66 3.92 -16.50
N LEU A 197 -6.65 3.36 -15.83
CA LEU A 197 -6.48 2.25 -14.89
C LEU A 197 -6.46 0.87 -15.59
N LEU A 198 -6.54 0.86 -16.92
CA LEU A 198 -6.50 -0.33 -17.78
C LEU A 198 -5.18 -0.45 -18.56
N GLU A 199 -4.24 0.48 -18.40
CA GLU A 199 -2.95 0.49 -19.11
C GLU A 199 -1.96 -0.59 -18.64
N GLY A 200 -2.35 -1.50 -17.77
CA GLY A 200 -1.55 -2.66 -17.37
C GLY A 200 -1.90 -3.94 -18.12
N ASP A 201 -2.96 -3.93 -18.91
CA ASP A 201 -3.32 -5.04 -19.80
C ASP A 201 -2.51 -4.90 -21.11
N ASP A 202 -1.27 -5.37 -21.10
CA ASP A 202 -0.55 -5.68 -22.33
C ASP A 202 -1.33 -6.80 -23.04
N LYS A 203 -2.17 -6.39 -24.03
CA LYS A 203 -2.72 -7.30 -25.03
C LYS A 203 -1.65 -7.73 -26.00
#